data_d6a8f7666917031f4797c19039b7c498
#
_entry.id   d6a8f7666917031f4797c19039b7c498
#
_cell.length_a   1.000
_cell.length_b   1.000
_cell.length_c   1.000
_cell.angle_alpha   90.00
_cell.angle_beta   90.00
_cell.angle_gamma   90.00
#
_symmetry.space_group_name_H-M   'P 1'
#
loop_
_entity.id
_entity.type
_entity.pdbx_description
1 polymer ?
#
loop_
_entity_poly.entity_id
_entity_poly.type
_entity_poly.pdbx_seq_one_letter_code
_entity_poly.pdbx_strand_id
1 'polypeptide(L)'
;MSHALRAVFLDHASLDLGDLDMRPLHAAFDELQLHAASQPQEVAARLHGARVAISNKAPIDAQCIAARPELELILVSATGTNNIDLAAARERGIVVANCHGYGTPSVAQHTLALLLALATRLPDYQQAVRGGRWQQSSQFCLLDFPIVELEGKTLGLLGHGELGGAVARLAEAFGMRVLLGQLPGRPARADRLPLGELLPRVDALTLHCPLTEDTRGMLGAAELALMKPGAFLVNTARGGLVDEQALADALRGGHLGGAATDVLSVEPPRNGNPLLAPDIPRLIVTPHNAWGSREARQRIVGQLAENAEAWKAGRALRVVNAG
;
A
#
# COMPACT_ATOMS: atom_id res chain seq x y z
N MET A 1 42.76 1.35 9.34
CA MET A 1 42.12 2.63 8.91
C MET A 1 40.64 2.31 8.77
N SER A 2 39.77 2.99 9.54
CA SER A 2 38.33 2.81 9.36
C SER A 2 37.98 3.38 7.98
N HIS A 3 37.56 2.52 7.04
CA HIS A 3 37.06 2.99 5.77
C HIS A 3 35.76 3.75 6.03
N ALA A 4 35.64 4.96 5.42
CA ALA A 4 34.43 5.78 5.51
C ALA A 4 33.16 4.95 5.19
N LEU A 5 32.13 5.09 6.01
CA LEU A 5 30.88 4.39 5.80
C LEU A 5 30.09 5.09 4.69
N ARG A 6 30.24 4.53 3.47
CA ARG A 6 29.54 5.03 2.28
C ARG A 6 28.20 4.32 2.10
N ALA A 7 27.14 5.12 1.94
CA ALA A 7 25.80 4.67 1.62
C ALA A 7 25.31 5.21 0.28
N VAL A 8 24.49 4.44 -0.41
CA VAL A 8 23.86 4.84 -1.69
C VAL A 8 22.37 4.65 -1.61
N PHE A 9 21.59 5.72 -1.81
CA PHE A 9 20.13 5.66 -1.95
C PHE A 9 19.78 5.61 -3.44
N LEU A 10 19.28 4.47 -3.89
CA LEU A 10 19.12 4.12 -5.31
C LEU A 10 17.96 4.86 -6.00
N ASP A 11 16.93 5.26 -5.25
CA ASP A 11 15.66 5.78 -5.79
C ASP A 11 14.99 6.79 -4.84
N HIS A 12 15.79 7.72 -4.30
CA HIS A 12 15.32 8.64 -3.25
C HIS A 12 14.13 9.52 -3.66
N ALA A 13 13.98 9.85 -4.95
CA ALA A 13 12.85 10.66 -5.44
C ALA A 13 11.49 9.96 -5.29
N SER A 14 11.49 8.64 -5.02
CA SER A 14 10.27 7.93 -4.64
C SER A 14 9.84 8.18 -3.18
N LEU A 15 10.71 8.79 -2.37
CA LEU A 15 10.47 9.10 -0.96
C LEU A 15 10.45 10.61 -0.70
N ASP A 16 11.47 11.34 -1.17
CA ASP A 16 11.66 12.76 -0.91
C ASP A 16 11.47 13.61 -2.18
N LEU A 17 10.60 14.60 -2.07
CA LEU A 17 10.33 15.60 -3.10
C LEU A 17 11.02 16.96 -2.77
N GLY A 18 11.99 16.96 -1.87
CA GLY A 18 12.65 18.14 -1.34
C GLY A 18 11.89 18.80 -0.18
N ASP A 19 10.94 18.07 0.42
CA ASP A 19 10.07 18.56 1.49
C ASP A 19 10.31 17.85 2.85
N LEU A 20 11.29 16.93 2.90
CA LEU A 20 11.63 16.17 4.11
C LEU A 20 12.92 16.69 4.77
N ASP A 21 13.02 16.50 6.08
CA ASP A 21 14.27 16.67 6.79
C ASP A 21 15.14 15.42 6.65
N MET A 22 16.10 15.47 5.74
CA MET A 22 17.02 14.37 5.46
C MET A 22 18.26 14.37 6.37
N ARG A 23 18.43 15.38 7.26
CA ARG A 23 19.60 15.49 8.16
C ARG A 23 19.85 14.25 9.02
N PRO A 24 18.82 13.59 9.61
CA PRO A 24 19.05 12.35 10.37
C PRO A 24 19.68 11.24 9.53
N LEU A 25 19.27 11.09 8.27
CA LEU A 25 19.82 10.08 7.38
C LEU A 25 21.24 10.45 6.90
N HIS A 26 21.50 11.72 6.60
CA HIS A 26 22.84 12.18 6.27
C HIS A 26 23.82 11.98 7.42
N ALA A 27 23.39 12.23 8.66
CA ALA A 27 24.24 12.07 9.84
C ALA A 27 24.59 10.61 10.17
N ALA A 28 23.81 9.65 9.64
CA ALA A 28 24.03 8.21 9.86
C ALA A 28 25.24 7.65 9.08
N PHE A 29 25.76 8.39 8.08
CA PHE A 29 26.82 7.93 7.18
C PHE A 29 27.90 8.99 7.00
N ASP A 30 29.14 8.57 6.72
CA ASP A 30 30.23 9.48 6.37
C ASP A 30 30.02 10.09 4.97
N GLU A 31 29.44 9.27 4.05
CA GLU A 31 29.05 9.68 2.70
C GLU A 31 27.70 9.08 2.36
N LEU A 32 26.75 9.91 1.93
CA LEU A 32 25.43 9.47 1.41
C LEU A 32 25.25 10.01 0.00
N GLN A 33 25.28 9.09 -0.97
CA GLN A 33 24.99 9.41 -2.36
C GLN A 33 23.51 9.15 -2.68
N LEU A 34 22.85 10.14 -3.30
CA LEU A 34 21.43 10.08 -3.64
C LEU A 34 21.26 9.96 -5.17
N HIS A 35 20.54 8.95 -5.62
CA HIS A 35 20.08 8.82 -7.02
C HIS A 35 18.56 8.98 -7.05
N ALA A 36 18.06 9.87 -7.93
CA ALA A 36 16.63 10.13 -8.05
C ALA A 36 15.84 8.84 -8.38
N ALA A 37 16.33 8.05 -9.33
CA ALA A 37 15.82 6.74 -9.70
C ALA A 37 16.97 5.88 -10.23
N SER A 38 16.87 4.56 -10.15
CA SER A 38 17.84 3.60 -10.72
C SER A 38 17.12 2.57 -11.58
N GLN A 39 17.60 2.40 -12.81
CA GLN A 39 17.17 1.25 -13.63
C GLN A 39 17.84 -0.03 -13.09
N PRO A 40 17.24 -1.22 -13.26
CA PRO A 40 17.81 -2.46 -12.74
C PRO A 40 19.28 -2.67 -13.11
N GLN A 41 19.65 -2.39 -14.37
CA GLN A 41 21.01 -2.55 -14.89
C GLN A 41 22.03 -1.54 -14.34
N GLU A 42 21.59 -0.45 -13.73
CA GLU A 42 22.46 0.58 -13.13
C GLU A 42 22.79 0.28 -11.65
N VAL A 43 21.95 -0.53 -10.98
CA VAL A 43 21.99 -0.73 -9.52
C VAL A 43 23.37 -1.21 -9.07
N ALA A 44 23.86 -2.28 -9.69
CA ALA A 44 25.16 -2.81 -9.31
C ALA A 44 26.31 -1.81 -9.51
N ALA A 45 26.30 -1.03 -10.59
CA ALA A 45 27.33 -0.02 -10.84
C ALA A 45 27.27 1.12 -9.80
N ARG A 46 26.08 1.58 -9.44
CA ARG A 46 25.89 2.65 -8.43
C ARG A 46 26.31 2.25 -7.03
N LEU A 47 26.19 0.96 -6.70
CA LEU A 47 26.60 0.40 -5.41
C LEU A 47 28.11 0.11 -5.31
N HIS A 48 28.91 0.41 -6.36
CA HIS A 48 30.37 0.17 -6.31
C HIS A 48 31.01 0.96 -5.16
N GLY A 49 31.74 0.25 -4.26
CA GLY A 49 32.37 0.80 -3.08
C GLY A 49 31.42 1.20 -1.95
N ALA A 50 30.13 0.92 -2.06
CA ALA A 50 29.16 1.20 -1.00
C ALA A 50 29.04 0.01 -0.05
N ARG A 51 29.12 0.28 1.26
CA ARG A 51 28.83 -0.72 2.30
C ARG A 51 27.32 -0.77 2.64
N VAL A 52 26.57 0.29 2.34
CA VAL A 52 25.16 0.37 2.61
C VAL A 52 24.38 0.74 1.35
N ALA A 53 23.36 -0.06 1.03
CA ALA A 53 22.38 0.24 0.00
C ALA A 53 21.06 0.67 0.65
N ILE A 54 20.43 1.73 0.12
CA ILE A 54 19.08 2.14 0.50
C ILE A 54 18.21 2.07 -0.75
N SER A 55 17.06 1.40 -0.66
CA SER A 55 16.14 1.24 -1.79
C SER A 55 14.68 1.26 -1.32
N ASN A 56 13.81 1.90 -2.12
CA ASN A 56 12.36 1.73 -2.00
C ASN A 56 11.87 0.63 -2.95
N LYS A 57 12.20 0.74 -4.25
CA LYS A 57 11.73 -0.17 -5.31
C LYS A 57 12.82 -0.63 -6.26
N ALA A 58 13.99 0.02 -6.28
CA ALA A 58 15.10 -0.44 -7.10
C ALA A 58 15.50 -1.87 -6.69
N PRO A 59 15.59 -2.83 -7.64
CA PRO A 59 15.83 -4.23 -7.30
C PRO A 59 17.29 -4.44 -6.90
N ILE A 60 17.50 -5.20 -5.84
CA ILE A 60 18.82 -5.71 -5.40
C ILE A 60 18.73 -7.23 -5.41
N ASP A 61 19.00 -7.82 -6.56
CA ASP A 61 18.92 -9.26 -6.79
C ASP A 61 20.21 -9.98 -6.42
N ALA A 62 20.21 -11.32 -6.53
CA ALA A 62 21.38 -12.17 -6.24
C ALA A 62 22.60 -11.79 -7.07
N GLN A 63 22.42 -11.40 -8.35
CA GLN A 63 23.52 -11.00 -9.22
C GLN A 63 24.16 -9.69 -8.73
N CYS A 64 23.35 -8.73 -8.36
CA CYS A 64 23.80 -7.47 -7.77
C CYS A 64 24.59 -7.72 -6.47
N ILE A 65 24.01 -8.53 -5.58
CA ILE A 65 24.62 -8.90 -4.29
C ILE A 65 25.98 -9.59 -4.52
N ALA A 66 26.05 -10.55 -5.45
CA ALA A 66 27.31 -11.24 -5.79
C ALA A 66 28.39 -10.31 -6.34
N ALA A 67 27.97 -9.30 -7.11
CA ALA A 67 28.89 -8.32 -7.72
C ALA A 67 29.39 -7.24 -6.73
N ARG A 68 28.87 -7.20 -5.49
CA ARG A 68 29.19 -6.16 -4.47
C ARG A 68 29.66 -6.80 -3.17
N PRO A 69 30.90 -7.31 -3.10
CA PRO A 69 31.45 -7.97 -1.92
C PRO A 69 31.55 -7.06 -0.69
N GLU A 70 31.63 -5.75 -0.91
CA GLU A 70 31.69 -4.71 0.12
C GLU A 70 30.34 -4.41 0.80
N LEU A 71 29.21 -4.86 0.23
CA LEU A 71 27.87 -4.58 0.76
C LEU A 71 27.61 -5.36 2.04
N GLU A 72 27.24 -4.66 3.10
CA GLU A 72 27.02 -5.22 4.45
C GLU A 72 25.62 -4.97 5.00
N LEU A 73 24.95 -3.88 4.52
CA LEU A 73 23.63 -3.50 4.98
C LEU A 73 22.75 -3.06 3.80
N ILE A 74 21.51 -3.56 3.78
CA ILE A 74 20.46 -3.10 2.87
C ILE A 74 19.33 -2.51 3.71
N LEU A 75 19.01 -1.24 3.50
CA LEU A 75 17.91 -0.53 4.13
C LEU A 75 16.77 -0.38 3.13
N VAL A 76 15.59 -0.92 3.45
CA VAL A 76 14.41 -0.83 2.59
C VAL A 76 13.50 0.26 3.12
N SER A 77 13.29 1.33 2.34
CA SER A 77 12.42 2.47 2.70
C SER A 77 10.93 2.15 2.51
N ALA A 78 10.54 0.91 2.80
CA ALA A 78 9.18 0.40 2.71
C ALA A 78 8.99 -0.77 3.70
N THR A 79 7.75 -1.20 3.89
CA THR A 79 7.45 -2.42 4.64
C THR A 79 7.72 -3.67 3.79
N GLY A 80 7.31 -3.67 2.51
CA GLY A 80 7.54 -4.79 1.60
C GLY A 80 8.97 -4.83 1.08
N THR A 81 9.55 -6.04 0.99
CA THR A 81 10.95 -6.30 0.60
C THR A 81 11.07 -7.12 -0.68
N ASN A 82 10.01 -7.17 -1.50
CA ASN A 82 9.94 -7.99 -2.71
C ASN A 82 11.00 -7.63 -3.78
N ASN A 83 11.61 -6.46 -3.67
CA ASN A 83 12.68 -5.98 -4.55
C ASN A 83 14.09 -6.41 -4.07
N ILE A 84 14.20 -7.14 -2.95
CA ILE A 84 15.48 -7.60 -2.40
C ILE A 84 15.51 -9.13 -2.41
N ASP A 85 16.60 -9.71 -2.88
CA ASP A 85 16.86 -11.16 -2.69
C ASP A 85 17.34 -11.42 -1.27
N LEU A 86 16.38 -11.73 -0.39
CA LEU A 86 16.64 -11.97 1.03
C LEU A 86 17.49 -13.23 1.26
N ALA A 87 17.38 -14.24 0.38
CA ALA A 87 18.15 -15.49 0.51
C ALA A 87 19.62 -15.22 0.18
N ALA A 88 19.91 -14.59 -0.96
CA ALA A 88 21.26 -14.22 -1.33
C ALA A 88 21.91 -13.26 -0.32
N ALA A 89 21.15 -12.30 0.21
CA ALA A 89 21.63 -11.39 1.25
C ALA A 89 22.02 -12.17 2.53
N ARG A 90 21.19 -13.13 2.96
CA ARG A 90 21.46 -13.99 4.14
C ARG A 90 22.72 -14.83 3.94
N GLU A 91 22.86 -15.50 2.78
CA GLU A 91 24.03 -16.33 2.46
C GLU A 91 25.35 -15.54 2.52
N ARG A 92 25.28 -14.23 2.20
CA ARG A 92 26.41 -13.32 2.24
C ARG A 92 26.59 -12.60 3.59
N GLY A 93 25.75 -12.89 4.59
CA GLY A 93 25.79 -12.23 5.88
C GLY A 93 25.39 -10.74 5.84
N ILE A 94 24.73 -10.28 4.75
CA ILE A 94 24.26 -8.91 4.61
C ILE A 94 22.98 -8.77 5.45
N VAL A 95 22.95 -7.77 6.33
CA VAL A 95 21.76 -7.44 7.11
C VAL A 95 20.77 -6.70 6.20
N VAL A 96 19.51 -7.14 6.19
CA VAL A 96 18.42 -6.43 5.53
C VAL A 96 17.44 -5.93 6.57
N ALA A 97 17.26 -4.61 6.65
CA ALA A 97 16.30 -3.98 7.56
C ALA A 97 15.29 -3.15 6.78
N ASN A 98 14.03 -3.20 7.20
CA ASN A 98 12.94 -2.46 6.54
C ASN A 98 12.35 -1.37 7.45
N CYS A 99 11.30 -0.69 6.95
CA CYS A 99 10.47 0.23 7.70
C CYS A 99 9.06 -0.32 7.84
N HIS A 100 8.46 -0.16 9.03
CA HIS A 100 7.08 -0.59 9.25
C HIS A 100 6.35 0.34 10.22
N GLY A 101 5.00 0.33 10.22
CA GLY A 101 4.18 1.21 11.07
C GLY A 101 4.23 2.69 10.69
N TYR A 102 5.08 3.09 9.76
CA TYR A 102 5.26 4.50 9.37
C TYR A 102 4.03 5.11 8.69
N GLY A 103 3.31 4.30 7.92
CA GLY A 103 2.19 4.73 7.09
C GLY A 103 0.82 4.54 7.71
N THR A 104 0.70 3.97 8.91
CA THR A 104 -0.58 3.58 9.49
C THR A 104 -1.62 4.70 9.52
N PRO A 105 -1.34 5.92 10.01
CA PRO A 105 -2.32 7.01 9.97
C PRO A 105 -2.67 7.43 8.54
N SER A 106 -1.67 7.52 7.65
CA SER A 106 -1.85 7.93 6.26
C SER A 106 -2.74 6.95 5.48
N VAL A 107 -2.46 5.65 5.57
CA VAL A 107 -3.24 4.60 4.88
C VAL A 107 -4.64 4.50 5.45
N ALA A 108 -4.82 4.58 6.77
CA ALA A 108 -6.14 4.56 7.40
C ALA A 108 -6.99 5.77 6.95
N GLN A 109 -6.41 6.98 6.96
CA GLN A 109 -7.05 8.19 6.44
C GLN A 109 -7.43 8.05 4.96
N HIS A 110 -6.52 7.55 4.12
CA HIS A 110 -6.76 7.36 2.69
C HIS A 110 -7.87 6.34 2.43
N THR A 111 -7.88 5.23 3.16
CA THR A 111 -8.94 4.20 3.07
C THR A 111 -10.31 4.79 3.37
N LEU A 112 -10.44 5.59 4.44
CA LEU A 112 -11.70 6.26 4.79
C LEU A 112 -12.06 7.34 3.78
N ALA A 113 -11.08 8.10 3.27
CA ALA A 113 -11.33 9.10 2.23
C ALA A 113 -11.91 8.46 0.96
N LEU A 114 -11.38 7.31 0.53
CA LEU A 114 -11.90 6.53 -0.60
C LEU A 114 -13.32 6.02 -0.32
N LEU A 115 -13.56 5.44 0.86
CA LEU A 115 -14.89 4.96 1.24
C LEU A 115 -15.91 6.09 1.27
N LEU A 116 -15.57 7.23 1.87
CA LEU A 116 -16.41 8.42 1.91
C LEU A 116 -16.67 8.98 0.50
N ALA A 117 -15.66 9.03 -0.38
CA ALA A 117 -15.81 9.47 -1.75
C ALA A 117 -16.79 8.59 -2.56
N LEU A 118 -16.76 7.27 -2.32
CA LEU A 118 -17.74 6.34 -2.91
C LEU A 118 -19.15 6.56 -2.33
N ALA A 119 -19.27 6.63 -1.01
CA ALA A 119 -20.56 6.75 -0.32
C ALA A 119 -21.27 8.07 -0.65
N THR A 120 -20.52 9.17 -0.73
CA THR A 120 -21.05 10.50 -1.03
C THR A 120 -21.12 10.82 -2.53
N ARG A 121 -20.61 9.92 -3.39
CA ARG A 121 -20.50 10.15 -4.85
C ARG A 121 -19.72 11.42 -5.20
N LEU A 122 -18.72 11.75 -4.37
CA LEU A 122 -17.97 13.01 -4.46
C LEU A 122 -17.35 13.26 -5.86
N PRO A 123 -16.71 12.28 -6.53
CA PRO A 123 -16.17 12.49 -7.88
C PRO A 123 -17.26 12.83 -8.92
N ASP A 124 -18.42 12.16 -8.85
CA ASP A 124 -19.53 12.37 -9.79
C ASP A 124 -20.14 13.77 -9.64
N TYR A 125 -20.42 14.19 -8.39
CA TYR A 125 -20.92 15.55 -8.12
C TYR A 125 -19.90 16.62 -8.49
N GLN A 126 -18.62 16.39 -8.21
CA GLN A 126 -17.56 17.32 -8.62
C GLN A 126 -17.50 17.47 -10.14
N GLN A 127 -17.64 16.37 -10.88
CA GLN A 127 -17.71 16.41 -12.34
C GLN A 127 -18.97 17.12 -12.84
N ALA A 128 -20.14 16.86 -12.25
CA ALA A 128 -21.39 17.51 -12.60
C ALA A 128 -21.33 19.03 -12.41
N VAL A 129 -20.76 19.49 -11.29
CA VAL A 129 -20.57 20.94 -11.02
C VAL A 129 -19.61 21.56 -12.02
N ARG A 130 -18.45 20.92 -12.29
CA ARG A 130 -17.48 21.39 -13.29
C ARG A 130 -18.06 21.42 -14.71
N GLY A 131 -18.96 20.49 -15.04
CA GLY A 131 -19.68 20.42 -16.30
C GLY A 131 -20.85 21.39 -16.42
N GLY A 132 -21.08 22.27 -15.43
CA GLY A 132 -22.12 23.29 -15.47
C GLY A 132 -23.55 22.79 -15.18
N ARG A 133 -23.71 21.51 -14.77
CA ARG A 133 -25.04 20.93 -14.50
C ARG A 133 -25.78 21.66 -13.37
N TRP A 134 -25.05 22.09 -12.33
CA TRP A 134 -25.67 22.80 -11.22
C TRP A 134 -26.16 24.17 -11.61
N GLN A 135 -25.40 24.93 -12.40
CA GLN A 135 -25.79 26.25 -12.91
C GLN A 135 -27.05 26.20 -13.82
N GLN A 136 -27.27 25.05 -14.47
CA GLN A 136 -28.41 24.80 -15.34
C GLN A 136 -29.60 24.14 -14.62
N SER A 137 -29.44 23.80 -13.33
CA SER A 137 -30.51 23.17 -12.58
C SER A 137 -31.61 24.12 -12.22
N SER A 138 -32.86 23.68 -12.32
CA SER A 138 -34.03 24.38 -11.79
C SER A 138 -34.17 24.26 -10.28
N GLN A 139 -33.36 23.40 -9.64
CA GLN A 139 -33.39 23.18 -8.21
C GLN A 139 -32.12 23.77 -7.56
N PHE A 140 -32.20 24.10 -6.26
CA PHE A 140 -31.07 24.67 -5.52
C PHE A 140 -29.93 23.66 -5.32
N CYS A 141 -30.18 22.35 -5.46
CA CYS A 141 -29.22 21.27 -5.32
C CYS A 141 -29.35 20.27 -6.48
N LEU A 142 -28.35 19.35 -6.57
CA LEU A 142 -28.41 18.18 -7.42
C LEU A 142 -28.52 16.92 -6.54
N LEU A 143 -29.44 16.01 -6.87
CA LEU A 143 -29.62 14.71 -6.24
C LEU A 143 -29.56 13.57 -7.27
N ASP A 144 -28.82 13.75 -8.34
CA ASP A 144 -28.73 12.82 -9.47
C ASP A 144 -28.04 11.50 -9.13
N PHE A 145 -27.14 11.53 -8.13
CA PHE A 145 -26.39 10.35 -7.72
C PHE A 145 -26.79 9.95 -6.30
N PRO A 146 -27.14 8.66 -6.06
CA PRO A 146 -27.51 8.21 -4.72
C PRO A 146 -26.36 8.39 -3.72
N ILE A 147 -26.62 9.10 -2.64
CA ILE A 147 -25.71 9.27 -1.50
C ILE A 147 -26.10 8.27 -0.41
N VAL A 148 -25.10 7.66 0.21
CA VAL A 148 -25.27 6.65 1.27
C VAL A 148 -24.60 7.15 2.55
N GLU A 149 -25.31 7.10 3.66
CA GLU A 149 -24.74 7.32 5.00
C GLU A 149 -24.04 6.06 5.50
N LEU A 150 -22.91 6.24 6.19
CA LEU A 150 -22.13 5.12 6.76
C LEU A 150 -22.65 4.69 8.12
N GLU A 151 -23.37 5.56 8.84
CA GLU A 151 -23.95 5.24 10.16
C GLU A 151 -24.85 4.02 10.08
N GLY A 152 -24.69 3.10 11.02
CA GLY A 152 -25.42 1.83 11.09
C GLY A 152 -25.04 0.79 10.03
N LYS A 153 -24.19 1.12 9.05
CA LYS A 153 -23.69 0.19 8.04
C LYS A 153 -22.63 -0.75 8.61
N THR A 154 -22.39 -1.84 7.92
CA THR A 154 -21.44 -2.86 8.33
C THR A 154 -20.20 -2.81 7.44
N LEU A 155 -19.02 -2.62 8.03
CA LEU A 155 -17.72 -2.75 7.38
C LEU A 155 -17.15 -4.14 7.60
N GLY A 156 -16.92 -4.89 6.53
CA GLY A 156 -16.10 -6.10 6.54
C GLY A 156 -14.62 -5.74 6.46
N LEU A 157 -13.78 -6.39 7.27
CA LEU A 157 -12.37 -6.11 7.32
C LEU A 157 -11.56 -7.39 7.18
N LEU A 158 -10.77 -7.51 6.11
CA LEU A 158 -9.85 -8.61 5.86
C LEU A 158 -8.42 -8.20 6.23
N GLY A 159 -7.93 -8.72 7.36
CA GLY A 159 -6.64 -8.34 7.93
C GLY A 159 -6.76 -7.29 9.04
N HIS A 160 -6.82 -7.75 10.29
CA HIS A 160 -6.94 -6.92 11.50
C HIS A 160 -5.58 -6.84 12.23
N GLY A 161 -4.56 -6.34 11.53
CA GLY A 161 -3.28 -5.92 12.09
C GLY A 161 -3.29 -4.43 12.45
N GLU A 162 -2.12 -3.80 12.49
CA GLU A 162 -1.96 -2.39 12.83
C GLU A 162 -2.79 -1.47 11.90
N LEU A 163 -2.68 -1.67 10.57
CA LEU A 163 -3.44 -0.89 9.57
C LEU A 163 -4.95 -1.13 9.68
N GLY A 164 -5.36 -2.41 9.64
CA GLY A 164 -6.78 -2.75 9.71
C GLY A 164 -7.43 -2.30 11.01
N GLY A 165 -6.72 -2.40 12.15
CA GLY A 165 -7.19 -1.89 13.43
C GLY A 165 -7.35 -0.37 13.45
N ALA A 166 -6.46 0.37 12.76
CA ALA A 166 -6.61 1.82 12.62
C ALA A 166 -7.85 2.19 11.78
N VAL A 167 -8.08 1.47 10.67
CA VAL A 167 -9.27 1.66 9.83
C VAL A 167 -10.55 1.30 10.59
N ALA A 168 -10.54 0.20 11.34
CA ALA A 168 -11.69 -0.20 12.16
C ALA A 168 -12.12 0.91 13.14
N ARG A 169 -11.17 1.48 13.90
CA ARG A 169 -11.46 2.59 14.84
C ARG A 169 -12.05 3.82 14.14
N LEU A 170 -11.57 4.17 12.96
CA LEU A 170 -12.12 5.29 12.19
C LEU A 170 -13.52 4.98 11.67
N ALA A 171 -13.77 3.77 11.18
CA ALA A 171 -15.09 3.35 10.71
C ALA A 171 -16.12 3.33 11.87
N GLU A 172 -15.72 2.85 13.05
CA GLU A 172 -16.55 2.89 14.26
C GLU A 172 -16.91 4.33 14.67
N ALA A 173 -15.97 5.28 14.51
CA ALA A 173 -16.23 6.71 14.76
C ALA A 173 -17.24 7.32 13.76
N PHE A 174 -17.42 6.71 12.58
CA PHE A 174 -18.50 7.03 11.63
C PHE A 174 -19.80 6.22 11.89
N GLY A 175 -19.92 5.56 13.04
CA GLY A 175 -21.09 4.79 13.40
C GLY A 175 -21.24 3.44 12.68
N MET A 176 -20.19 2.96 12.01
CA MET A 176 -20.20 1.65 11.35
C MET A 176 -20.02 0.51 12.37
N ARG A 177 -20.59 -0.64 12.06
CA ARG A 177 -20.28 -1.90 12.75
C ARG A 177 -19.17 -2.62 11.99
N VAL A 178 -18.11 -3.05 12.69
CA VAL A 178 -16.98 -3.77 12.07
C VAL A 178 -17.14 -5.27 12.26
N LEU A 179 -17.04 -6.04 11.17
CA LEU A 179 -16.97 -7.49 11.17
C LEU A 179 -15.60 -7.93 10.61
N LEU A 180 -14.94 -8.81 11.34
CA LEU A 180 -13.64 -9.32 10.94
C LEU A 180 -13.78 -10.61 10.11
N GLY A 181 -13.09 -10.64 8.96
CA GLY A 181 -13.04 -11.83 8.12
C GLY A 181 -11.85 -12.74 8.42
N GLN A 182 -12.10 -14.04 8.28
CA GLN A 182 -11.06 -15.07 8.32
C GLN A 182 -10.27 -15.03 7.01
N LEU A 183 -8.95 -14.93 7.10
CA LEU A 183 -8.07 -15.01 5.93
C LEU A 183 -7.85 -16.47 5.53
N PRO A 184 -7.83 -16.79 4.22
CA PRO A 184 -7.39 -18.08 3.73
C PRO A 184 -5.99 -18.45 4.24
N GLY A 185 -5.70 -19.74 4.40
CA GLY A 185 -4.39 -20.23 4.86
C GLY A 185 -4.04 -19.91 6.33
N ARG A 186 -4.94 -19.26 7.08
CA ARG A 186 -4.72 -18.97 8.51
C ARG A 186 -5.59 -19.84 9.40
N PRO A 187 -5.11 -20.21 10.59
CA PRO A 187 -5.94 -20.92 11.58
C PRO A 187 -7.24 -20.19 11.86
N ALA A 188 -8.34 -20.94 11.97
CA ALA A 188 -9.64 -20.37 12.29
C ALA A 188 -9.62 -19.69 13.68
N ARG A 189 -10.32 -18.56 13.78
CA ARG A 189 -10.45 -17.78 15.01
C ARG A 189 -11.93 -17.50 15.28
N ALA A 190 -12.35 -17.64 16.52
CA ALA A 190 -13.75 -17.45 16.94
C ALA A 190 -14.28 -16.01 16.71
N ASP A 191 -13.38 -15.03 16.67
CA ASP A 191 -13.69 -13.62 16.43
C ASP A 191 -13.78 -13.25 14.93
N ARG A 192 -13.69 -14.24 14.01
CA ARG A 192 -13.64 -14.02 12.56
C ARG A 192 -14.63 -14.89 11.82
N LEU A 193 -15.24 -14.31 10.79
CA LEU A 193 -16.20 -14.99 9.94
C LEU A 193 -15.51 -15.53 8.67
N PRO A 194 -15.82 -16.75 8.23
CA PRO A 194 -15.47 -17.22 6.87
C PRO A 194 -15.95 -16.23 5.81
N LEU A 195 -15.27 -16.14 4.66
CA LEU A 195 -15.64 -15.21 3.57
C LEU A 195 -17.10 -15.38 3.15
N GLY A 196 -17.55 -16.62 2.96
CA GLY A 196 -18.94 -16.91 2.57
C GLY A 196 -20.00 -16.43 3.55
N GLU A 197 -19.65 -16.27 4.84
CA GLU A 197 -20.55 -15.71 5.87
C GLU A 197 -20.39 -14.19 6.03
N LEU A 198 -19.18 -13.66 5.80
CA LEU A 198 -18.89 -12.25 5.92
C LEU A 198 -19.52 -11.45 4.78
N LEU A 199 -19.26 -11.87 3.53
CA LEU A 199 -19.55 -11.10 2.32
C LEU A 199 -21.04 -10.73 2.19
N PRO A 200 -22.02 -11.64 2.47
CA PRO A 200 -23.43 -11.28 2.40
C PRO A 200 -23.90 -10.31 3.49
N ARG A 201 -23.08 -10.04 4.50
CA ARG A 201 -23.46 -9.24 5.69
C ARG A 201 -22.93 -7.81 5.63
N VAL A 202 -21.98 -7.52 4.74
CA VAL A 202 -21.27 -6.24 4.72
C VAL A 202 -21.82 -5.26 3.69
N ASP A 203 -21.85 -3.99 4.05
CA ASP A 203 -22.21 -2.87 3.16
C ASP A 203 -20.96 -2.28 2.52
N ALA A 204 -19.80 -2.49 3.13
CA ALA A 204 -18.49 -2.18 2.57
C ALA A 204 -17.48 -3.25 3.01
N LEU A 205 -16.50 -3.54 2.16
CA LEU A 205 -15.38 -4.44 2.44
C LEU A 205 -14.08 -3.69 2.25
N THR A 206 -13.12 -3.85 3.19
CA THR A 206 -11.77 -3.26 3.06
C THR A 206 -10.69 -4.29 3.35
N LEU A 207 -9.58 -4.19 2.59
CA LEU A 207 -8.50 -5.17 2.60
C LEU A 207 -7.23 -4.57 3.23
N HIS A 208 -6.69 -5.28 4.24
CA HIS A 208 -5.48 -4.90 4.97
C HIS A 208 -4.60 -6.12 5.30
N CYS A 209 -4.60 -7.11 4.40
CA CYS A 209 -3.83 -8.33 4.54
C CYS A 209 -2.69 -8.41 3.51
N PRO A 210 -1.64 -9.20 3.76
CA PRO A 210 -0.57 -9.44 2.79
C PRO A 210 -1.07 -10.26 1.60
N LEU A 211 -0.39 -10.10 0.47
CA LEU A 211 -0.53 -10.99 -0.68
C LEU A 211 0.37 -12.22 -0.47
N THR A 212 -0.24 -13.38 -0.38
CA THR A 212 0.40 -14.70 -0.29
C THR A 212 -0.21 -15.62 -1.37
N GLU A 213 0.26 -16.84 -1.49
CA GLU A 213 -0.37 -17.84 -2.39
C GLU A 213 -1.83 -18.06 -2.00
N ASP A 214 -2.14 -18.17 -0.70
CA ASP A 214 -3.51 -18.40 -0.22
C ASP A 214 -4.45 -17.19 -0.42
N THR A 215 -3.92 -15.96 -0.41
CA THR A 215 -4.74 -14.75 -0.52
C THR A 215 -4.76 -14.18 -1.93
N ARG A 216 -3.98 -14.73 -2.86
CA ARG A 216 -3.97 -14.31 -4.26
C ARG A 216 -5.32 -14.59 -4.91
N GLY A 217 -5.93 -13.56 -5.47
CA GLY A 217 -7.24 -13.65 -6.13
C GLY A 217 -8.36 -14.12 -5.21
N MET A 218 -8.22 -13.96 -3.89
CA MET A 218 -9.22 -14.43 -2.92
C MET A 218 -10.58 -13.74 -3.08
N LEU A 219 -10.66 -12.63 -3.78
CA LEU A 219 -11.90 -11.99 -4.19
C LEU A 219 -12.03 -12.08 -5.71
N GLY A 220 -12.56 -13.18 -6.19
CA GLY A 220 -12.92 -13.41 -7.58
C GLY A 220 -14.40 -13.13 -7.84
N ALA A 221 -14.90 -13.54 -9.02
CA ALA A 221 -16.28 -13.31 -9.45
C ALA A 221 -17.30 -13.90 -8.47
N ALA A 222 -17.03 -15.10 -7.93
CA ALA A 222 -17.93 -15.77 -6.98
C ALA A 222 -18.04 -15.01 -5.66
N GLU A 223 -16.91 -14.57 -5.10
CA GLU A 223 -16.87 -13.81 -3.86
C GLU A 223 -17.50 -12.42 -4.02
N LEU A 224 -17.21 -11.72 -5.13
CA LEU A 224 -17.82 -10.42 -5.41
C LEU A 224 -19.34 -10.54 -5.58
N ALA A 225 -19.84 -11.63 -6.15
CA ALA A 225 -21.27 -11.89 -6.27
C ALA A 225 -21.98 -12.19 -4.94
N LEU A 226 -21.23 -12.65 -3.91
CA LEU A 226 -21.76 -12.86 -2.55
C LEU A 226 -21.92 -11.55 -1.78
N MET A 227 -21.26 -10.47 -2.16
CA MET A 227 -21.42 -9.18 -1.50
C MET A 227 -22.85 -8.65 -1.72
N LYS A 228 -23.34 -7.83 -0.79
CA LYS A 228 -24.66 -7.20 -0.97
C LYS A 228 -24.72 -6.39 -2.26
N PRO A 229 -25.84 -6.40 -2.99
CA PRO A 229 -26.07 -5.44 -4.05
C PRO A 229 -25.87 -4.00 -3.56
N GLY A 230 -25.07 -3.24 -4.27
CA GLY A 230 -24.72 -1.86 -3.87
C GLY A 230 -23.61 -1.74 -2.82
N ALA A 231 -22.98 -2.83 -2.40
CA ALA A 231 -21.83 -2.77 -1.47
C ALA A 231 -20.59 -2.12 -2.11
N PHE A 232 -19.72 -1.56 -1.26
CA PHE A 232 -18.46 -0.95 -1.66
C PHE A 232 -17.27 -1.88 -1.39
N LEU A 233 -16.24 -1.82 -2.26
CA LEU A 233 -14.95 -2.49 -2.03
C LEU A 233 -13.83 -1.45 -2.00
N VAL A 234 -12.98 -1.50 -0.97
CA VAL A 234 -11.78 -0.65 -0.87
C VAL A 234 -10.54 -1.51 -0.70
N ASN A 235 -9.55 -1.35 -1.59
CA ASN A 235 -8.28 -2.06 -1.51
C ASN A 235 -7.10 -1.08 -1.44
N THR A 236 -6.54 -0.91 -0.26
CA THR A 236 -5.29 -0.16 -0.02
C THR A 236 -4.15 -1.08 0.44
N ALA A 237 -4.27 -2.38 0.16
CA ALA A 237 -3.29 -3.39 0.58
C ALA A 237 -2.39 -3.86 -0.57
N ARG A 238 -2.89 -4.76 -1.43
CA ARG A 238 -2.16 -5.30 -2.59
C ARG A 238 -3.14 -5.61 -3.73
N GLY A 239 -2.78 -5.28 -4.97
CA GLY A 239 -3.63 -5.47 -6.15
C GLY A 239 -4.04 -6.91 -6.39
N GLY A 240 -3.10 -7.85 -6.30
CA GLY A 240 -3.36 -9.26 -6.54
C GLY A 240 -4.27 -9.99 -5.53
N LEU A 241 -4.82 -9.30 -4.52
CA LEU A 241 -5.86 -9.85 -3.62
C LEU A 241 -7.22 -9.97 -4.31
N VAL A 242 -7.47 -9.15 -5.31
CA VAL A 242 -8.72 -9.08 -6.06
C VAL A 242 -8.45 -9.48 -7.50
N ASP A 243 -9.33 -10.26 -8.10
CA ASP A 243 -9.36 -10.44 -9.55
C ASP A 243 -9.85 -9.14 -10.20
N GLU A 244 -8.96 -8.44 -10.88
CA GLU A 244 -9.20 -7.11 -11.44
C GLU A 244 -10.23 -7.14 -12.58
N GLN A 245 -10.25 -8.22 -13.37
CA GLN A 245 -11.26 -8.39 -14.42
C GLN A 245 -12.64 -8.65 -13.81
N ALA A 246 -12.73 -9.54 -12.83
CA ALA A 246 -13.97 -9.84 -12.12
C ALA A 246 -14.54 -8.59 -11.42
N LEU A 247 -13.68 -7.77 -10.84
CA LEU A 247 -14.09 -6.49 -10.23
C LEU A 247 -14.64 -5.51 -11.28
N ALA A 248 -13.94 -5.37 -12.42
CA ALA A 248 -14.40 -4.52 -13.52
C ALA A 248 -15.80 -4.97 -14.02
N ASP A 249 -16.00 -6.27 -14.17
CA ASP A 249 -17.27 -6.84 -14.64
C ASP A 249 -18.40 -6.69 -13.60
N ALA A 250 -18.11 -6.87 -12.30
CA ALA A 250 -19.06 -6.64 -11.22
C ALA A 250 -19.52 -5.17 -11.14
N LEU A 251 -18.61 -4.22 -11.43
CA LEU A 251 -18.94 -2.79 -11.50
C LEU A 251 -19.77 -2.46 -12.74
N ARG A 252 -19.41 -2.97 -13.91
CA ARG A 252 -20.20 -2.80 -15.17
C ARG A 252 -21.59 -3.39 -15.04
N GLY A 253 -21.70 -4.56 -14.41
CA GLY A 253 -22.97 -5.23 -14.13
C GLY A 253 -23.83 -4.51 -13.09
N GLY A 254 -23.30 -3.49 -12.39
CA GLY A 254 -24.05 -2.71 -11.40
C GLY A 254 -24.32 -3.46 -10.09
N HIS A 255 -23.73 -4.63 -9.88
CA HIS A 255 -23.89 -5.40 -8.64
C HIS A 255 -23.26 -4.66 -7.45
N LEU A 256 -22.01 -4.16 -7.60
CA LEU A 256 -21.37 -3.34 -6.57
C LEU A 256 -21.77 -1.87 -6.69
N GLY A 257 -21.90 -1.22 -5.54
CA GLY A 257 -22.17 0.21 -5.41
C GLY A 257 -21.00 1.09 -5.87
N GLY A 258 -19.79 0.55 -5.84
CA GLY A 258 -18.56 1.16 -6.29
C GLY A 258 -17.33 0.45 -5.72
N ALA A 259 -16.17 0.76 -6.27
CA ALA A 259 -14.90 0.27 -5.71
C ALA A 259 -13.83 1.37 -5.72
N ALA A 260 -12.88 1.25 -4.82
CA ALA A 260 -11.68 2.07 -4.81
C ALA A 260 -10.44 1.21 -4.57
N THR A 261 -9.40 1.44 -5.35
CA THR A 261 -8.13 0.75 -5.18
C THR A 261 -6.95 1.73 -5.28
N ASP A 262 -6.02 1.60 -4.32
CA ASP A 262 -4.74 2.32 -4.37
C ASP A 262 -3.65 1.47 -5.01
N VAL A 263 -3.96 0.21 -5.33
CA VAL A 263 -2.97 -0.80 -5.74
C VAL A 263 -3.47 -1.61 -6.93
N LEU A 264 -2.55 -1.99 -7.81
CA LEU A 264 -2.80 -2.86 -8.94
C LEU A 264 -1.90 -4.11 -8.89
N SER A 265 -2.28 -5.15 -9.63
CA SER A 265 -1.50 -6.40 -9.70
C SER A 265 -0.11 -6.20 -10.29
N VAL A 266 0.03 -5.25 -11.22
CA VAL A 266 1.31 -4.80 -11.81
C VAL A 266 1.42 -3.30 -11.67
N GLU A 267 2.49 -2.82 -11.08
CA GLU A 267 2.77 -1.42 -10.81
C GLU A 267 4.18 -1.01 -11.25
N PRO A 268 4.34 0.07 -12.03
CA PRO A 268 3.28 0.82 -12.71
C PRO A 268 2.64 -0.01 -13.84
N PRO A 269 1.36 0.22 -14.18
CA PRO A 269 0.61 -0.58 -15.15
C PRO A 269 0.93 -0.20 -16.61
N ARG A 270 2.18 -0.37 -17.03
CA ARG A 270 2.71 0.05 -18.36
C ARG A 270 2.00 -0.64 -19.53
N ASN A 271 1.54 -1.87 -19.32
CA ASN A 271 0.85 -2.67 -20.35
C ASN A 271 -0.68 -2.62 -20.21
N GLY A 272 -1.19 -1.66 -19.47
CA GLY A 272 -2.61 -1.55 -19.15
C GLY A 272 -3.04 -2.40 -17.95
N ASN A 273 -4.27 -2.22 -17.54
CA ASN A 273 -4.93 -2.98 -16.48
C ASN A 273 -6.44 -2.91 -16.71
N PRO A 274 -7.22 -3.99 -16.49
CA PRO A 274 -8.68 -3.95 -16.64
C PRO A 274 -9.37 -2.81 -15.90
N LEU A 275 -8.88 -2.45 -14.70
CA LEU A 275 -9.44 -1.36 -13.88
C LEU A 275 -9.14 0.05 -14.40
N LEU A 276 -8.30 0.21 -15.42
CA LEU A 276 -8.01 1.50 -16.03
C LEU A 276 -8.87 1.77 -17.28
N ALA A 277 -9.80 0.87 -17.62
CA ALA A 277 -10.72 1.08 -18.70
C ALA A 277 -11.71 2.24 -18.39
N PRO A 278 -11.93 3.17 -19.33
CA PRO A 278 -12.70 4.41 -19.08
C PRO A 278 -14.20 4.20 -18.87
N ASP A 279 -14.70 3.02 -19.21
CA ASP A 279 -16.13 2.64 -19.15
C ASP A 279 -16.55 2.06 -17.81
N ILE A 280 -15.61 1.85 -16.86
CA ILE A 280 -15.95 1.27 -15.56
C ILE A 280 -16.61 2.34 -14.67
N PRO A 281 -17.88 2.13 -14.30
CA PRO A 281 -18.58 3.11 -13.47
C PRO A 281 -18.14 3.01 -12.00
N ARG A 282 -18.13 4.14 -11.29
CA ARG A 282 -17.99 4.21 -9.83
C ARG A 282 -16.71 3.54 -9.31
N LEU A 283 -15.62 3.65 -10.08
CA LEU A 283 -14.29 3.19 -9.71
C LEU A 283 -13.37 4.38 -9.42
N ILE A 284 -12.68 4.33 -8.29
CA ILE A 284 -11.61 5.27 -7.95
C ILE A 284 -10.30 4.48 -7.92
N VAL A 285 -9.32 4.89 -8.73
CA VAL A 285 -7.96 4.33 -8.71
C VAL A 285 -7.01 5.42 -8.28
N THR A 286 -6.16 5.15 -7.28
CA THR A 286 -5.07 6.02 -6.85
C THR A 286 -3.72 5.31 -7.06
N PRO A 287 -2.62 6.05 -7.31
CA PRO A 287 -1.37 5.45 -7.81
C PRO A 287 -0.44 4.97 -6.69
N HIS A 288 -0.91 4.08 -5.82
CA HIS A 288 -0.18 3.50 -4.69
C HIS A 288 0.44 4.56 -3.78
N ASN A 289 -0.36 5.58 -3.44
CA ASN A 289 0.08 6.74 -2.65
C ASN A 289 -0.60 6.87 -1.28
N ALA A 290 -1.41 5.89 -0.85
CA ALA A 290 -2.05 5.91 0.46
C ALA A 290 -1.07 6.13 1.63
N TRP A 291 0.17 5.65 1.50
CA TRP A 291 1.25 5.82 2.48
C TRP A 291 1.98 7.16 2.37
N GLY A 292 1.75 7.96 1.31
CA GLY A 292 2.62 9.02 0.82
C GLY A 292 2.50 10.36 1.54
N SER A 293 1.82 10.46 2.72
CA SER A 293 1.80 11.71 3.47
C SER A 293 3.21 12.14 3.87
N ARG A 294 3.43 13.46 3.99
CA ARG A 294 4.72 14.01 4.40
C ARG A 294 5.19 13.42 5.74
N GLU A 295 4.28 13.28 6.70
CA GLU A 295 4.54 12.71 8.02
C GLU A 295 4.96 11.25 7.95
N ALA A 296 4.32 10.45 7.10
CA ALA A 296 4.69 9.04 6.89
C ALA A 296 6.07 8.92 6.25
N ARG A 297 6.34 9.72 5.21
CA ARG A 297 7.64 9.76 4.54
C ARG A 297 8.75 10.25 5.47
N GLN A 298 8.47 11.23 6.33
CA GLN A 298 9.43 11.70 7.35
C GLN A 298 9.73 10.60 8.38
N ARG A 299 8.72 9.80 8.79
CA ARG A 299 8.96 8.65 9.68
C ARG A 299 9.85 7.60 9.03
N ILE A 300 9.75 7.37 7.71
CA ILE A 300 10.67 6.48 6.99
C ILE A 300 12.12 6.99 7.11
N VAL A 301 12.37 8.27 6.86
CA VAL A 301 13.71 8.86 7.01
C VAL A 301 14.28 8.60 8.41
N GLY A 302 13.47 8.82 9.45
CA GLY A 302 13.85 8.53 10.84
C GLY A 302 14.19 7.05 11.05
N GLN A 303 13.33 6.15 10.57
CA GLN A 303 13.54 4.70 10.72
C GLN A 303 14.75 4.19 9.95
N LEU A 304 15.05 4.74 8.77
CA LEU A 304 16.27 4.40 8.04
C LEU A 304 17.52 4.80 8.82
N ALA A 305 17.53 6.00 9.41
CA ALA A 305 18.62 6.46 10.27
C ALA A 305 18.76 5.59 11.54
N GLU A 306 17.65 5.29 12.22
CA GLU A 306 17.62 4.39 13.39
C GLU A 306 18.16 2.99 13.07
N ASN A 307 17.77 2.41 11.91
CA ASN A 307 18.25 1.11 11.47
C ASN A 307 19.76 1.12 11.21
N ALA A 308 20.28 2.18 10.57
CA ALA A 308 21.70 2.34 10.32
C ALA A 308 22.49 2.45 11.64
N GLU A 309 22.03 3.26 12.60
CA GLU A 309 22.66 3.43 13.91
C GLU A 309 22.60 2.12 14.74
N ALA A 310 21.48 1.40 14.68
CA ALA A 310 21.36 0.10 15.34
C ALA A 310 22.35 -0.91 14.77
N TRP A 311 22.48 -0.99 13.45
CA TRP A 311 23.43 -1.87 12.77
C TRP A 311 24.88 -1.51 13.12
N LYS A 312 25.28 -0.25 13.11
CA LYS A 312 26.61 0.20 13.55
C LYS A 312 26.94 -0.22 14.98
N ALA A 313 25.93 -0.25 15.85
CA ALA A 313 26.03 -0.68 17.23
C ALA A 313 25.93 -2.21 17.42
N GLY A 314 25.89 -3.01 16.35
CA GLY A 314 25.74 -4.47 16.40
C GLY A 314 24.35 -4.93 16.90
N ARG A 315 23.32 -4.10 16.85
CA ARG A 315 21.97 -4.40 17.31
C ARG A 315 21.04 -4.73 16.14
N ALA A 316 20.26 -5.79 16.28
CA ALA A 316 19.21 -6.10 15.32
C ALA A 316 17.99 -5.18 15.54
N LEU A 317 17.66 -4.36 14.54
CA LEU A 317 16.45 -3.51 14.54
C LEU A 317 15.75 -3.64 13.19
N ARG A 318 14.51 -4.08 13.20
CA ARG A 318 13.66 -4.27 11.98
C ARG A 318 14.35 -5.16 10.92
N VAL A 319 15.15 -6.13 11.34
CA VAL A 319 15.83 -7.06 10.44
C VAL A 319 14.83 -8.08 9.90
N VAL A 320 14.83 -8.28 8.57
CA VAL A 320 13.85 -9.14 7.89
C VAL A 320 14.44 -10.43 7.30
N ASN A 321 15.75 -10.59 7.33
CA ASN A 321 16.44 -11.80 6.86
C ASN A 321 17.24 -12.51 7.96
N ALA A 322 16.97 -12.21 9.25
CA ALA A 322 17.46 -13.01 10.35
C ALA A 322 16.91 -14.44 10.22
N GLY A 323 17.78 -15.44 10.37
CA GLY A 323 17.44 -16.86 10.31
C GLY A 323 16.66 -17.33 11.51
#